data_3b32dd806536582f76af90edb23c0936
#
_entry.id   3b32dd806536582f76af90edb23c0936
#
_cell.length_a   1.000
_cell.length_b   1.000
_cell.length_c   1.000
_cell.angle_alpha   90.00
_cell.angle_beta   90.00
_cell.angle_gamma   90.00
#
_symmetry.space_group_name_H-M   'P 1'
#
loop_
_entity.id
_entity.type
_entity.pdbx_description
1 polymer ?
#
loop_
_entity_poly.entity_id
_entity_poly.type
_entity_poly.pdbx_seq_one_letter_code
_entity_poly.pdbx_strand_id
1 'polypeptide(L)'
;MMKMNQWILLFSLILGLGGTGCENREPGIITIMGEIKGLPEGWVRLYTCPPSNLLLDSCEIREGKYKLKGKLDDPQLGMLFFDVKPEYQPNFMPMVRLFLQPTIMKVYSEREDMKGSLKVENAPLNEQLIACEQFLKSLPEYKQATVLTDSIQLAFYKADMVKVRSMSVVRDSLYQVLIDRVFEKEPEASHSEVVAYLASQYSSPMSGDRVERIVERFDSSFRNSYYVAQMKQFAENDRLLTAGKVFPDFQVFDTLGKTYTLADFKGKYLFVEFSASWCGWCKKEIPHIRKAYEQLKDRNIVFITMMMDTEREQWIRDMKREEIGWLCLTDLKGMKKSPLVDAYNLRGLPDSFVVDPEGYIIRRDLRGGEVLDYLSEVGTE
;
A
#
# COMPACT_ATOMS: atom_id res chain seq x y z
N MET A 1 24.95 42.60 -62.28
CA MET A 1 26.33 42.28 -61.88
C MET A 1 26.31 41.77 -60.44
N MET A 2 26.24 40.47 -60.20
CA MET A 2 27.32 39.57 -59.81
C MET A 2 28.13 40.07 -58.60
N LYS A 3 28.05 39.37 -57.43
CA LYS A 3 28.78 38.19 -56.90
C LYS A 3 28.30 37.94 -55.50
N MET A 4 27.80 36.89 -55.00
CA MET A 4 28.28 35.51 -54.73
C MET A 4 29.53 35.40 -53.84
N ASN A 5 29.38 34.56 -52.81
CA ASN A 5 30.33 33.87 -51.93
C ASN A 5 30.57 34.53 -50.56
N GLN A 6 30.69 33.81 -49.40
CA GLN A 6 31.13 32.42 -49.15
C GLN A 6 30.74 31.98 -47.73
N TRP A 7 30.59 30.71 -47.57
CA TRP A 7 30.43 29.94 -46.34
C TRP A 7 31.66 30.01 -45.41
N ILE A 8 31.45 30.12 -44.11
CA ILE A 8 32.43 29.58 -43.15
C ILE A 8 31.65 28.85 -42.06
N LEU A 9 31.85 27.52 -42.01
CA LEU A 9 31.54 26.59 -40.94
C LEU A 9 32.47 26.87 -39.76
N LEU A 10 31.89 27.07 -38.58
CA LEU A 10 32.62 26.95 -37.32
C LEU A 10 32.01 25.82 -36.50
N PHE A 11 32.70 24.68 -36.49
CA PHE A 11 32.55 23.61 -35.51
C PHE A 11 33.08 24.11 -34.19
N SER A 12 32.22 24.30 -33.19
CA SER A 12 32.66 24.42 -31.80
C SER A 12 32.33 23.11 -31.06
N LEU A 13 33.40 22.38 -30.81
CA LEU A 13 33.49 21.23 -29.92
C LEU A 13 33.17 21.71 -28.48
N ILE A 14 32.04 21.33 -27.91
CA ILE A 14 31.82 21.46 -26.48
C ILE A 14 32.03 20.06 -25.88
N LEU A 15 33.16 19.93 -25.19
CA LEU A 15 33.45 18.83 -24.28
C LEU A 15 32.44 18.86 -23.15
N GLY A 16 31.62 17.80 -23.06
CA GLY A 16 30.73 17.59 -21.96
C GLY A 16 31.47 17.19 -20.68
N LEU A 17 31.35 18.00 -19.69
CA LEU A 17 31.61 17.60 -18.31
C LEU A 17 30.39 16.86 -17.80
N GLY A 18 30.56 15.59 -17.47
CA GLY A 18 29.55 14.76 -16.86
C GLY A 18 29.16 15.30 -15.48
N GLY A 19 27.98 15.88 -15.40
CA GLY A 19 27.27 16.12 -14.16
C GLY A 19 26.25 15.01 -13.97
N THR A 20 26.37 14.23 -12.92
CA THR A 20 25.31 13.36 -12.40
C THR A 20 24.21 14.26 -11.86
N GLY A 21 23.35 14.75 -12.74
CA GLY A 21 22.15 15.48 -12.39
C GLY A 21 21.01 14.50 -12.22
N CYS A 22 20.32 14.53 -11.10
CA CYS A 22 18.93 14.10 -11.04
C CYS A 22 18.18 14.83 -12.16
N GLU A 23 17.80 14.13 -13.21
CA GLU A 23 16.88 14.67 -14.21
C GLU A 23 15.55 14.95 -13.48
N ASN A 24 15.29 16.21 -13.19
CA ASN A 24 13.95 16.68 -12.91
C ASN A 24 13.13 16.47 -14.18
N ARG A 25 12.46 15.31 -14.28
CA ARG A 25 11.46 15.10 -15.32
C ARG A 25 10.33 16.10 -15.07
N GLU A 26 10.03 16.92 -16.06
CA GLU A 26 8.82 17.73 -15.99
C GLU A 26 7.60 16.81 -15.88
N PRO A 27 6.69 17.06 -14.92
CA PRO A 27 5.54 16.19 -14.72
C PRO A 27 4.69 16.13 -15.98
N GLY A 28 4.36 14.91 -16.40
CA GLY A 28 3.56 14.67 -17.59
C GLY A 28 2.11 15.12 -17.41
N ILE A 29 1.58 15.81 -18.42
CA ILE A 29 0.19 16.27 -18.42
C ILE A 29 -0.73 15.17 -18.91
N ILE A 30 -1.70 14.80 -18.08
CA ILE A 30 -2.79 13.88 -18.39
C ILE A 30 -4.01 14.68 -18.80
N THR A 31 -4.68 14.27 -19.85
CA THR A 31 -6.00 14.80 -20.22
C THR A 31 -6.95 13.62 -20.41
N ILE A 32 -8.08 13.63 -19.71
CA ILE A 32 -9.15 12.64 -19.89
C ILE A 32 -10.33 13.34 -20.56
N MET A 33 -10.72 12.85 -21.72
CA MET A 33 -11.97 13.22 -22.40
C MET A 33 -12.93 12.04 -22.22
N GLY A 34 -13.93 12.21 -21.35
CA GLY A 34 -14.82 11.12 -20.96
C GLY A 34 -16.24 11.29 -21.46
N GLU A 35 -16.88 10.15 -21.70
CA GLU A 35 -18.30 10.05 -21.97
C GLU A 35 -18.90 8.90 -21.15
N ILE A 36 -20.00 9.17 -20.46
CA ILE A 36 -20.73 8.19 -19.68
C ILE A 36 -22.20 8.15 -20.12
N LYS A 37 -22.58 7.04 -20.75
CA LYS A 37 -23.96 6.83 -21.19
C LYS A 37 -24.85 6.58 -19.99
N GLY A 38 -26.03 7.20 -19.98
CA GLY A 38 -27.02 7.03 -18.91
C GLY A 38 -26.79 7.89 -17.67
N LEU A 39 -25.79 8.81 -17.68
CA LEU A 39 -25.55 9.78 -16.63
C LEU A 39 -25.40 11.18 -17.24
N PRO A 40 -26.51 11.91 -17.49
CA PRO A 40 -26.46 13.19 -18.21
C PRO A 40 -25.82 14.32 -17.40
N GLU A 41 -25.88 14.27 -16.06
CA GLU A 41 -25.37 15.29 -15.14
C GLU A 41 -24.81 14.67 -13.88
N GLY A 42 -23.91 15.39 -13.19
CA GLY A 42 -23.25 14.98 -11.97
C GLY A 42 -21.84 15.58 -11.88
N TRP A 43 -21.04 15.06 -10.99
CA TRP A 43 -19.63 15.42 -10.86
C TRP A 43 -18.75 14.19 -11.06
N VAL A 44 -17.58 14.41 -11.65
CA VAL A 44 -16.53 13.41 -11.74
C VAL A 44 -15.24 13.97 -11.12
N ARG A 45 -14.57 13.14 -10.33
CA ARG A 45 -13.30 13.45 -9.69
C ARG A 45 -12.26 12.46 -10.11
N LEU A 46 -11.08 12.95 -10.42
CA LEU A 46 -9.90 12.15 -10.78
C LEU A 46 -8.96 12.08 -9.58
N TYR A 47 -8.73 10.88 -9.09
CA TYR A 47 -7.78 10.61 -8.02
C TYR A 47 -6.64 9.71 -8.50
N THR A 48 -5.47 9.82 -7.86
CA THR A 48 -4.52 8.71 -7.85
C THR A 48 -5.04 7.59 -6.94
N CYS A 49 -4.64 6.35 -7.18
CA CYS A 49 -4.95 5.25 -6.27
C CYS A 49 -4.04 5.27 -5.03
N PRO A 50 -4.38 4.52 -3.96
CA PRO A 50 -3.51 4.38 -2.79
C PRO A 50 -2.06 4.04 -3.16
N PRO A 51 -1.09 4.48 -2.36
CA PRO A 51 -1.23 5.15 -1.05
C PRO A 51 -1.52 6.65 -1.11
N SER A 52 -1.24 7.33 -2.23
CA SER A 52 -1.30 8.81 -2.28
C SER A 52 -2.73 9.37 -2.21
N ASN A 53 -3.72 8.74 -2.85
CA ASN A 53 -5.13 9.20 -2.91
C ASN A 53 -5.26 10.70 -3.21
N LEU A 54 -4.41 11.24 -4.09
CA LEU A 54 -4.37 12.66 -4.42
C LEU A 54 -5.50 13.00 -5.39
N LEU A 55 -6.31 14.01 -5.06
CA LEU A 55 -7.24 14.61 -6.01
C LEU A 55 -6.44 15.40 -7.05
N LEU A 56 -6.53 14.98 -8.31
CA LEU A 56 -5.85 15.63 -9.43
C LEU A 56 -6.72 16.70 -10.08
N ASP A 57 -8.02 16.39 -10.24
CA ASP A 57 -8.99 17.32 -10.86
C ASP A 57 -10.42 16.90 -10.57
N SER A 58 -11.36 17.82 -10.81
CA SER A 58 -12.79 17.55 -10.74
C SER A 58 -13.56 18.45 -11.72
N CYS A 59 -14.60 17.93 -12.33
CA CYS A 59 -15.48 18.72 -13.18
C CYS A 59 -16.93 18.23 -13.16
N GLU A 60 -17.82 19.08 -13.62
CA GLU A 60 -19.23 18.76 -13.85
C GLU A 60 -19.38 17.92 -15.12
N ILE A 61 -20.27 16.92 -15.07
CA ILE A 61 -20.71 16.16 -16.23
C ILE A 61 -21.84 16.93 -16.88
N ARG A 62 -21.76 17.14 -18.19
CA ARG A 62 -22.78 17.81 -19.01
C ARG A 62 -23.12 16.97 -20.22
N GLU A 63 -24.37 16.60 -20.37
CA GLU A 63 -24.84 15.71 -21.45
C GLU A 63 -24.04 14.39 -21.53
N GLY A 64 -23.66 13.84 -20.37
CA GLY A 64 -22.84 12.64 -20.27
C GLY A 64 -21.35 12.83 -20.56
N LYS A 65 -20.88 14.04 -20.84
CA LYS A 65 -19.48 14.31 -21.21
C LYS A 65 -18.74 15.06 -20.10
N TYR A 66 -17.44 14.80 -20.01
CA TYR A 66 -16.56 15.46 -19.04
C TYR A 66 -15.13 15.58 -19.56
N LYS A 67 -14.39 16.54 -19.01
CA LYS A 67 -12.96 16.72 -19.32
C LYS A 67 -12.19 17.03 -18.07
N LEU A 68 -11.18 16.21 -17.78
CA LEU A 68 -10.28 16.34 -16.63
C LEU A 68 -8.85 16.50 -17.09
N LYS A 69 -8.04 17.16 -16.25
CA LYS A 69 -6.61 17.32 -16.45
C LYS A 69 -5.88 16.99 -15.16
N GLY A 70 -4.66 16.47 -15.26
CA GLY A 70 -3.81 16.19 -14.11
C GLY A 70 -2.35 16.26 -14.48
N LYS A 71 -1.49 16.29 -13.46
CA LYS A 71 -0.04 16.16 -13.62
C LYS A 71 0.45 15.00 -12.76
N LEU A 72 1.30 14.17 -13.33
CA LEU A 72 1.96 13.08 -12.64
C LEU A 72 3.42 13.02 -13.09
N ASP A 73 4.30 12.66 -12.15
CA ASP A 73 5.71 12.43 -12.43
C ASP A 73 5.91 11.12 -13.20
N ASP A 74 5.19 10.08 -12.76
CA ASP A 74 5.21 8.75 -13.38
C ASP A 74 3.80 8.23 -13.67
N PRO A 75 3.61 7.40 -14.72
CA PRO A 75 2.36 6.69 -14.95
C PRO A 75 1.97 5.82 -13.75
N GLN A 76 0.71 5.88 -13.35
CA GLN A 76 0.20 5.09 -12.22
C GLN A 76 -1.29 4.84 -12.35
N LEU A 77 -1.80 3.89 -11.55
CA LEU A 77 -3.23 3.62 -11.48
C LEU A 77 -3.95 4.81 -10.85
N GLY A 78 -5.02 5.24 -11.48
CA GLY A 78 -5.92 6.27 -10.98
C GLY A 78 -7.36 5.79 -10.92
N MET A 79 -8.20 6.66 -10.42
CA MET A 79 -9.61 6.38 -10.21
C MET A 79 -10.45 7.59 -10.62
N LEU A 80 -11.44 7.33 -11.47
CA LEU A 80 -12.55 8.25 -11.70
C LEU A 80 -13.67 7.88 -10.74
N PHE A 81 -14.02 8.80 -9.89
CA PHE A 81 -15.15 8.69 -8.97
C PHE A 81 -16.28 9.60 -9.45
N PHE A 82 -17.46 9.02 -9.67
CA PHE A 82 -18.65 9.72 -10.13
C PHE A 82 -19.56 9.99 -8.94
N ASP A 83 -19.77 11.28 -8.66
CA ASP A 83 -20.72 11.71 -7.64
C ASP A 83 -22.07 11.92 -8.33
N VAL A 84 -22.95 10.97 -8.12
CA VAL A 84 -24.25 10.92 -8.77
C VAL A 84 -25.34 11.18 -7.76
N LYS A 85 -26.44 11.80 -8.18
CA LYS A 85 -27.58 12.04 -7.32
C LYS A 85 -28.15 10.72 -6.79
N PRO A 86 -28.76 10.70 -5.59
CA PRO A 86 -29.30 9.47 -4.98
C PRO A 86 -30.26 8.69 -5.89
N GLU A 87 -31.04 9.37 -6.72
CA GLU A 87 -31.93 8.76 -7.68
C GLU A 87 -31.21 7.96 -8.79
N TYR A 88 -29.93 8.22 -8.99
CA TYR A 88 -29.07 7.54 -9.96
C TYR A 88 -28.10 6.55 -9.30
N GLN A 89 -28.17 6.36 -7.98
CA GLN A 89 -27.34 5.40 -7.25
C GLN A 89 -28.02 4.02 -7.24
N PRO A 90 -27.73 3.14 -8.18
CA PRO A 90 -27.98 1.72 -8.00
C PRO A 90 -26.90 1.11 -7.10
N ASN A 91 -27.06 -0.13 -6.71
CA ASN A 91 -26.27 -0.91 -5.76
C ASN A 91 -24.76 -1.12 -6.12
N PHE A 92 -24.09 -0.14 -6.71
CA PHE A 92 -22.69 -0.25 -7.09
C PHE A 92 -21.89 1.00 -6.73
N MET A 93 -20.58 0.82 -6.52
CA MET A 93 -19.67 1.93 -6.28
C MET A 93 -19.40 2.66 -7.62
N PRO A 94 -19.77 3.94 -7.74
CA PRO A 94 -19.68 4.69 -9.00
C PRO A 94 -18.25 5.11 -9.31
N MET A 95 -17.38 4.12 -9.57
CA MET A 95 -15.98 4.37 -9.89
C MET A 95 -15.43 3.43 -10.94
N VAL A 96 -14.48 3.93 -11.72
CA VAL A 96 -13.65 3.12 -12.61
C VAL A 96 -12.18 3.38 -12.34
N ARG A 97 -11.35 2.34 -12.48
CA ARG A 97 -9.90 2.42 -12.37
C ARG A 97 -9.29 2.32 -13.75
N LEU A 98 -8.26 3.13 -13.99
CA LEU A 98 -7.51 3.13 -15.23
C LEU A 98 -6.08 3.58 -14.97
N PHE A 99 -5.15 3.16 -15.83
CA PHE A 99 -3.77 3.61 -15.77
C PHE A 99 -3.67 5.02 -16.32
N LEU A 100 -3.24 5.95 -15.47
CA LEU A 100 -3.02 7.35 -15.84
C LEU A 100 -1.65 7.47 -16.50
N GLN A 101 -1.60 8.03 -17.69
CA GLN A 101 -0.38 8.25 -18.46
C GLN A 101 -0.41 9.62 -19.14
N PRO A 102 0.75 10.26 -19.39
CA PRO A 102 0.82 11.61 -19.94
C PRO A 102 0.42 11.68 -21.43
N THR A 103 -0.89 11.58 -21.66
CA THR A 103 -1.51 11.64 -22.98
C THR A 103 -2.95 12.14 -22.90
N ILE A 104 -3.59 12.33 -24.06
CA ILE A 104 -5.02 12.56 -24.15
C ILE A 104 -5.73 11.22 -24.27
N MET A 105 -6.30 10.76 -23.16
CA MET A 105 -7.06 9.52 -23.09
C MET A 105 -8.54 9.79 -23.37
N LYS A 106 -9.20 8.95 -24.15
CA LYS A 106 -10.65 8.94 -24.28
C LYS A 106 -11.21 7.81 -23.45
N VAL A 107 -12.16 8.13 -22.58
CA VAL A 107 -12.76 7.18 -21.65
C VAL A 107 -14.25 7.11 -21.90
N TYR A 108 -14.74 5.92 -22.17
CA TYR A 108 -16.17 5.65 -22.35
C TYR A 108 -16.62 4.61 -21.32
N SER A 109 -17.77 4.84 -20.72
CA SER A 109 -18.44 3.86 -19.85
C SER A 109 -19.95 4.01 -19.89
N GLU A 110 -20.67 3.01 -19.41
CA GLU A 110 -22.12 3.05 -19.22
C GLU A 110 -22.44 3.02 -17.73
N ARG A 111 -23.39 3.83 -17.28
CA ARG A 111 -23.77 3.95 -15.87
C ARG A 111 -24.12 2.61 -15.24
N GLU A 112 -24.84 1.76 -15.95
CA GLU A 112 -25.37 0.47 -15.43
C GLU A 112 -24.28 -0.58 -15.23
N ASP A 113 -23.20 -0.50 -16.00
CA ASP A 113 -22.02 -1.37 -15.87
C ASP A 113 -20.73 -0.60 -16.15
N MET A 114 -20.39 0.30 -15.27
CA MET A 114 -19.21 1.18 -15.44
C MET A 114 -17.91 0.43 -15.68
N LYS A 115 -17.74 -0.71 -15.01
CA LYS A 115 -16.51 -1.50 -15.09
C LYS A 115 -16.48 -2.39 -16.33
N GLY A 116 -17.59 -3.07 -16.64
CA GLY A 116 -17.65 -3.99 -17.78
C GLY A 116 -17.70 -3.28 -19.12
N SER A 117 -18.32 -2.08 -19.16
CA SER A 117 -18.40 -1.26 -20.36
C SER A 117 -17.22 -0.32 -20.58
N LEU A 118 -16.26 -0.27 -19.61
CA LEU A 118 -15.11 0.64 -19.68
C LEU A 118 -14.27 0.40 -20.94
N LYS A 119 -14.14 1.46 -21.74
CA LYS A 119 -13.22 1.51 -22.88
C LYS A 119 -12.30 2.72 -22.71
N VAL A 120 -11.03 2.51 -22.93
CA VAL A 120 -10.00 3.57 -22.83
C VAL A 120 -9.21 3.55 -24.14
N GLU A 121 -9.27 4.65 -24.90
CA GLU A 121 -8.54 4.79 -26.16
C GLU A 121 -7.35 5.74 -25.97
N ASN A 122 -6.35 5.63 -26.82
CA ASN A 122 -5.08 6.36 -26.78
C ASN A 122 -4.33 6.15 -25.45
N ALA A 123 -4.37 4.93 -24.93
CA ALA A 123 -3.87 4.61 -23.61
C ALA A 123 -3.20 3.21 -23.58
N PRO A 124 -2.05 3.02 -24.24
CA PRO A 124 -1.38 1.72 -24.39
C PRO A 124 -1.11 1.00 -23.07
N LEU A 125 -0.86 1.72 -21.96
CA LEU A 125 -0.68 1.07 -20.67
C LEU A 125 -1.98 0.41 -20.16
N ASN A 126 -3.16 0.95 -20.51
CA ASN A 126 -4.45 0.32 -20.18
C ASN A 126 -4.69 -0.94 -21.00
N GLU A 127 -4.32 -0.94 -22.28
CA GLU A 127 -4.40 -2.12 -23.14
C GLU A 127 -3.46 -3.22 -22.62
N GLN A 128 -2.22 -2.86 -22.26
CA GLN A 128 -1.26 -3.78 -21.66
C GLN A 128 -1.78 -4.34 -20.33
N LEU A 129 -2.33 -3.51 -19.44
CA LEU A 129 -2.89 -3.95 -18.17
C LEU A 129 -4.01 -4.96 -18.37
N ILE A 130 -4.96 -4.67 -19.26
CA ILE A 130 -6.07 -5.58 -19.59
C ILE A 130 -5.54 -6.92 -20.12
N ALA A 131 -4.58 -6.88 -21.04
CA ALA A 131 -3.98 -8.09 -21.62
C ALA A 131 -3.23 -8.93 -20.56
N CYS A 132 -2.46 -8.30 -19.68
CA CYS A 132 -1.78 -8.97 -18.57
C CYS A 132 -2.77 -9.56 -17.56
N GLU A 133 -3.81 -8.82 -17.17
CA GLU A 133 -4.83 -9.33 -16.24
C GLU A 133 -5.62 -10.51 -16.83
N GLN A 134 -5.98 -10.45 -18.12
CA GLN A 134 -6.66 -11.56 -18.79
C GLN A 134 -5.76 -12.80 -18.84
N PHE A 135 -4.48 -12.61 -19.17
CA PHE A 135 -3.50 -13.69 -19.16
C PHE A 135 -3.38 -14.31 -17.77
N LEU A 136 -3.18 -13.51 -16.72
CA LEU A 136 -3.06 -14.00 -15.35
C LEU A 136 -4.32 -14.78 -14.93
N LYS A 137 -5.51 -14.25 -15.19
CA LYS A 137 -6.79 -14.90 -14.87
C LYS A 137 -6.98 -16.24 -15.61
N SER A 138 -6.31 -16.46 -16.73
CA SER A 138 -6.32 -17.73 -17.46
C SER A 138 -5.48 -18.83 -16.79
N LEU A 139 -4.50 -18.46 -15.95
CA LEU A 139 -3.57 -19.37 -15.30
C LEU A 139 -4.22 -20.16 -14.16
N PRO A 140 -3.89 -21.45 -14.00
CA PRO A 140 -4.37 -22.24 -12.87
C PRO A 140 -3.88 -21.70 -11.52
N GLU A 141 -2.67 -21.16 -11.46
CA GLU A 141 -2.07 -20.56 -10.27
C GLU A 141 -2.88 -19.37 -9.76
N TYR A 142 -3.42 -18.56 -10.67
CA TYR A 142 -4.30 -17.44 -10.31
C TYR A 142 -5.58 -17.92 -9.62
N LYS A 143 -6.22 -18.96 -10.18
CA LYS A 143 -7.42 -19.55 -9.59
C LYS A 143 -7.16 -20.14 -8.21
N GLN A 144 -6.03 -20.85 -8.05
CA GLN A 144 -5.60 -21.41 -6.77
C GLN A 144 -5.32 -20.31 -5.74
N ALA A 145 -4.60 -19.25 -6.13
CA ALA A 145 -4.31 -18.13 -5.25
C ALA A 145 -5.58 -17.39 -4.80
N THR A 146 -6.59 -17.27 -5.69
CA THR A 146 -7.89 -16.67 -5.35
C THR A 146 -8.61 -17.51 -4.30
N VAL A 147 -8.73 -18.83 -4.50
CA VAL A 147 -9.36 -19.75 -3.53
C VAL A 147 -8.63 -19.75 -2.19
N LEU A 148 -7.29 -19.68 -2.20
CA LEU A 148 -6.52 -19.57 -0.96
C LEU A 148 -6.77 -18.24 -0.25
N THR A 149 -6.87 -17.14 -0.98
CA THR A 149 -7.16 -15.81 -0.40
C THR A 149 -8.51 -15.82 0.31
N ASP A 150 -9.56 -16.36 -0.30
CA ASP A 150 -10.88 -16.51 0.33
C ASP A 150 -10.82 -17.43 1.56
N SER A 151 -10.07 -18.53 1.47
CA SER A 151 -9.89 -19.48 2.55
C SER A 151 -9.10 -18.90 3.72
N ILE A 152 -8.08 -18.09 3.45
CA ILE A 152 -7.31 -17.33 4.45
C ILE A 152 -8.25 -16.36 5.18
N GLN A 153 -9.07 -15.63 4.43
CA GLN A 153 -10.02 -14.71 5.02
C GLN A 153 -11.01 -15.44 5.94
N LEU A 154 -11.52 -16.61 5.50
CA LEU A 154 -12.43 -17.42 6.32
C LEU A 154 -11.74 -17.99 7.58
N ALA A 155 -10.50 -18.48 7.45
CA ALA A 155 -9.71 -18.97 8.59
C ALA A 155 -9.44 -17.85 9.59
N PHE A 156 -9.10 -16.66 9.08
CA PHE A 156 -8.92 -15.48 9.90
C PHE A 156 -10.21 -15.09 10.65
N TYR A 157 -11.38 -15.17 9.99
CA TYR A 157 -12.68 -14.96 10.67
C TYR A 157 -12.92 -15.93 11.83
N LYS A 158 -12.36 -17.13 11.74
CA LYS A 158 -12.46 -18.19 12.77
C LYS A 158 -11.32 -18.12 13.81
N ALA A 159 -10.44 -17.12 13.73
CA ALA A 159 -9.24 -16.97 14.56
C ALA A 159 -8.28 -18.19 14.48
N ASP A 160 -8.29 -18.94 13.37
CA ASP A 160 -7.39 -20.08 13.11
C ASP A 160 -6.09 -19.56 12.47
N MET A 161 -5.20 -19.00 13.29
CA MET A 161 -3.98 -18.36 12.81
C MET A 161 -2.95 -19.35 12.27
N VAL A 162 -2.93 -20.59 12.75
CA VAL A 162 -2.08 -21.64 12.20
C VAL A 162 -2.45 -21.89 10.73
N LYS A 163 -3.74 -22.00 10.46
CA LYS A 163 -4.25 -22.20 9.10
C LYS A 163 -4.04 -20.97 8.23
N VAL A 164 -4.23 -19.75 8.76
CA VAL A 164 -3.91 -18.49 8.07
C VAL A 164 -2.45 -18.49 7.61
N ARG A 165 -1.50 -18.77 8.49
CA ARG A 165 -0.07 -18.78 8.16
C ARG A 165 0.28 -19.84 7.11
N SER A 166 -0.14 -21.09 7.33
CA SER A 166 0.18 -22.18 6.39
C SER A 166 -0.32 -21.90 4.98
N MET A 167 -1.55 -21.41 4.86
CA MET A 167 -2.13 -21.05 3.57
C MET A 167 -1.49 -19.79 2.96
N SER A 168 -1.10 -18.80 3.76
CA SER A 168 -0.42 -17.60 3.29
C SER A 168 0.93 -17.93 2.63
N VAL A 169 1.72 -18.83 3.19
CA VAL A 169 2.99 -19.28 2.58
C VAL A 169 2.76 -19.85 1.19
N VAL A 170 1.71 -20.67 1.01
CA VAL A 170 1.37 -21.25 -0.30
C VAL A 170 0.88 -20.19 -1.27
N ARG A 171 -0.02 -19.29 -0.82
CA ARG A 171 -0.51 -18.16 -1.62
C ARG A 171 0.64 -17.26 -2.10
N ASP A 172 1.56 -16.92 -1.22
CA ASP A 172 2.69 -16.04 -1.54
C ASP A 172 3.65 -16.70 -2.54
N SER A 173 3.76 -18.03 -2.50
CA SER A 173 4.51 -18.80 -3.51
C SER A 173 3.79 -18.79 -4.87
N LEU A 174 2.47 -18.91 -4.90
CA LEU A 174 1.69 -18.75 -6.13
C LEU A 174 1.78 -17.32 -6.69
N TYR A 175 1.74 -16.30 -5.85
CA TYR A 175 1.93 -14.91 -6.27
C TYR A 175 3.32 -14.69 -6.88
N GLN A 176 4.36 -15.31 -6.34
CA GLN A 176 5.69 -15.27 -6.95
C GLN A 176 5.65 -15.87 -8.36
N VAL A 177 5.00 -17.01 -8.54
CA VAL A 177 4.83 -17.63 -9.88
C VAL A 177 4.07 -16.69 -10.82
N LEU A 178 3.00 -16.01 -10.36
CA LEU A 178 2.27 -15.07 -11.19
C LEU A 178 3.14 -13.89 -11.63
N ILE A 179 3.98 -13.36 -10.73
CA ILE A 179 4.97 -12.32 -11.08
C ILE A 179 5.93 -12.85 -12.15
N ASP A 180 6.46 -14.06 -11.98
CA ASP A 180 7.38 -14.68 -12.93
C ASP A 180 6.74 -14.82 -14.31
N ARG A 181 5.47 -15.27 -14.38
CA ARG A 181 4.72 -15.40 -15.63
C ARG A 181 4.49 -14.06 -16.34
N VAL A 182 4.26 -12.97 -15.61
CA VAL A 182 4.14 -11.64 -16.21
C VAL A 182 5.48 -11.20 -16.81
N PHE A 183 6.58 -11.40 -16.08
CA PHE A 183 7.92 -11.08 -16.59
C PHE A 183 8.32 -11.91 -17.82
N GLU A 184 7.89 -13.19 -17.89
CA GLU A 184 8.13 -14.06 -19.07
C GLU A 184 7.30 -13.63 -20.27
N LYS A 185 6.08 -13.14 -20.05
CA LYS A 185 5.14 -12.76 -21.10
C LYS A 185 5.49 -11.43 -21.77
N GLU A 186 5.91 -10.45 -20.99
CA GLU A 186 6.13 -9.08 -21.45
C GLU A 186 7.57 -8.87 -21.92
N PRO A 187 7.81 -8.50 -23.20
CA PRO A 187 9.17 -8.40 -23.77
C PRO A 187 10.06 -7.37 -23.05
N GLU A 188 9.45 -6.29 -22.54
CA GLU A 188 10.14 -5.21 -21.85
C GLU A 188 9.74 -5.12 -20.38
N ALA A 189 9.49 -6.26 -19.74
CA ALA A 189 9.01 -6.34 -18.38
C ALA A 189 9.83 -5.51 -17.37
N SER A 190 11.16 -5.47 -17.55
CA SER A 190 12.06 -4.71 -16.67
C SER A 190 11.91 -3.18 -16.74
N HIS A 191 11.18 -2.67 -17.76
CA HIS A 191 10.91 -1.24 -17.97
C HIS A 191 9.41 -0.92 -18.05
N SER A 192 8.53 -1.85 -17.69
CA SER A 192 7.08 -1.69 -17.81
C SER A 192 6.44 -1.22 -16.50
N GLU A 193 5.75 -0.09 -16.55
CA GLU A 193 4.95 0.42 -15.43
C GLU A 193 3.79 -0.53 -15.06
N VAL A 194 3.22 -1.20 -16.04
CA VAL A 194 2.15 -2.20 -15.80
C VAL A 194 2.70 -3.43 -15.09
N VAL A 195 3.88 -3.92 -15.49
CA VAL A 195 4.54 -5.03 -14.80
C VAL A 195 4.92 -4.62 -13.39
N ALA A 196 5.46 -3.41 -13.19
CA ALA A 196 5.79 -2.87 -11.88
C ALA A 196 4.54 -2.77 -10.97
N TYR A 197 3.43 -2.29 -11.51
CA TYR A 197 2.15 -2.27 -10.79
C TYR A 197 1.69 -3.68 -10.39
N LEU A 198 1.65 -4.62 -11.32
CA LEU A 198 1.23 -5.99 -11.04
C LEU A 198 2.16 -6.67 -10.03
N ALA A 199 3.47 -6.49 -10.18
CA ALA A 199 4.46 -6.99 -9.23
C ALA A 199 4.22 -6.41 -7.83
N SER A 200 3.92 -5.11 -7.71
CA SER A 200 3.61 -4.47 -6.43
C SER A 200 2.35 -5.04 -5.77
N GLN A 201 1.30 -5.35 -6.56
CA GLN A 201 0.05 -5.92 -6.05
C GLN A 201 0.27 -7.33 -5.49
N TYR A 202 0.97 -8.21 -6.23
CA TYR A 202 1.20 -9.59 -5.82
C TYR A 202 2.29 -9.72 -4.74
N SER A 203 3.25 -8.80 -4.68
CA SER A 203 4.28 -8.79 -3.64
C SER A 203 3.82 -8.18 -2.32
N SER A 204 2.68 -7.52 -2.29
CA SER A 204 2.17 -6.84 -1.10
C SER A 204 2.15 -7.67 0.20
N PRO A 205 1.82 -8.97 0.19
CA PRO A 205 1.87 -9.79 1.40
C PRO A 205 3.24 -10.41 1.70
N MET A 206 4.25 -10.22 0.84
CA MET A 206 5.56 -10.86 0.95
C MET A 206 6.48 -10.12 1.93
N SER A 207 7.50 -10.83 2.45
CA SER A 207 8.59 -10.22 3.24
C SER A 207 9.48 -9.32 2.39
N GLY A 208 10.17 -8.39 3.05
CA GLY A 208 11.09 -7.43 2.41
C GLY A 208 12.14 -8.10 1.53
N ASP A 209 12.75 -9.20 1.97
CA ASP A 209 13.74 -9.95 1.19
C ASP A 209 13.17 -10.52 -0.12
N ARG A 210 11.91 -10.94 -0.11
CA ARG A 210 11.25 -11.40 -1.35
C ARG A 210 10.96 -10.24 -2.29
N VAL A 211 10.47 -9.14 -1.74
CA VAL A 211 10.18 -7.91 -2.51
C VAL A 211 11.46 -7.35 -3.13
N GLU A 212 12.58 -7.38 -2.42
CA GLU A 212 13.87 -6.93 -2.95
C GLU A 212 14.30 -7.74 -4.18
N ARG A 213 14.21 -9.08 -4.14
CA ARG A 213 14.50 -9.92 -5.32
C ARG A 213 13.61 -9.60 -6.52
N ILE A 214 12.37 -9.15 -6.28
CA ILE A 214 11.49 -8.69 -7.36
C ILE A 214 11.96 -7.34 -7.90
N VAL A 215 12.36 -6.41 -7.04
CA VAL A 215 12.91 -5.09 -7.42
C VAL A 215 14.18 -5.25 -8.25
N GLU A 216 15.04 -6.21 -7.94
CA GLU A 216 16.28 -6.49 -8.67
C GLU A 216 16.04 -6.92 -10.12
N ARG A 217 14.86 -7.42 -10.47
CA ARG A 217 14.48 -7.79 -11.84
C ARG A 217 14.23 -6.59 -12.74
N PHE A 218 13.94 -5.43 -12.16
CA PHE A 218 13.78 -4.19 -12.91
C PHE A 218 15.14 -3.58 -13.23
N ASP A 219 15.24 -3.00 -14.41
CA ASP A 219 16.46 -2.31 -14.85
C ASP A 219 16.82 -1.18 -13.86
N SER A 220 18.12 -0.95 -13.68
CA SER A 220 18.61 0.06 -12.74
C SER A 220 18.07 1.47 -13.03
N SER A 221 17.90 1.82 -14.31
CA SER A 221 17.32 3.09 -14.74
C SER A 221 15.82 3.22 -14.42
N PHE A 222 15.11 2.08 -14.26
CA PHE A 222 13.68 2.03 -14.01
C PHE A 222 13.34 1.88 -12.52
N ARG A 223 14.32 1.60 -11.65
CA ARG A 223 14.09 1.37 -10.21
C ARG A 223 13.59 2.58 -9.43
N ASN A 224 13.61 3.75 -10.03
CA ASN A 224 13.03 4.97 -9.47
C ASN A 224 11.61 5.27 -9.98
N SER A 225 11.03 4.39 -10.82
CA SER A 225 9.62 4.52 -11.21
C SER A 225 8.69 4.31 -10.01
N TYR A 226 7.48 4.85 -10.09
CA TYR A 226 6.57 4.94 -8.95
C TYR A 226 6.40 3.64 -8.15
N TYR A 227 6.05 2.53 -8.80
CA TYR A 227 5.79 1.26 -8.10
C TYR A 227 7.07 0.57 -7.64
N VAL A 228 8.14 0.62 -8.44
CA VAL A 228 9.40 -0.03 -8.09
C VAL A 228 10.05 0.70 -6.91
N ALA A 229 10.02 2.03 -6.89
CA ALA A 229 10.52 2.82 -5.77
C ALA A 229 9.78 2.51 -4.46
N GLN A 230 8.44 2.33 -4.51
CA GLN A 230 7.66 1.94 -3.34
C GLN A 230 8.01 0.53 -2.84
N MET A 231 8.15 -0.45 -3.76
CA MET A 231 8.59 -1.78 -3.38
C MET A 231 9.98 -1.78 -2.77
N LYS A 232 10.91 -1.01 -3.34
CA LYS A 232 12.28 -0.84 -2.81
C LYS A 232 12.27 -0.23 -1.42
N GLN A 233 11.55 0.87 -1.23
CA GLN A 233 11.42 1.53 0.07
C GLN A 233 10.84 0.58 1.12
N PHE A 234 9.81 -0.20 0.74
CA PHE A 234 9.26 -1.20 1.64
C PHE A 234 10.29 -2.26 2.04
N ALA A 235 11.04 -2.80 1.07
CA ALA A 235 12.03 -3.83 1.35
C ALA A 235 13.16 -3.31 2.26
N GLU A 236 13.61 -2.09 2.03
CA GLU A 236 14.61 -1.41 2.87
C GLU A 236 14.09 -1.20 4.31
N ASN A 237 12.88 -0.69 4.46
CA ASN A 237 12.26 -0.49 5.79
C ASN A 237 12.03 -1.82 6.51
N ASP A 238 11.57 -2.86 5.81
CA ASP A 238 11.28 -4.17 6.41
C ASP A 238 12.55 -4.81 7.01
N ARG A 239 13.70 -4.64 6.37
CA ARG A 239 14.98 -5.13 6.88
C ARG A 239 15.38 -4.48 8.21
N LEU A 240 14.98 -3.23 8.44
CA LEU A 240 15.26 -2.53 9.68
C LEU A 240 14.38 -3.01 10.83
N LEU A 241 13.35 -3.80 10.52
CA LEU A 241 12.35 -4.28 11.48
C LEU A 241 12.40 -5.80 11.69
N THR A 242 13.50 -6.43 11.32
CA THR A 242 13.74 -7.86 11.57
C THR A 242 14.34 -8.10 12.95
N ALA A 243 14.27 -9.34 13.44
CA ALA A 243 14.89 -9.74 14.71
C ALA A 243 16.40 -9.36 14.76
N GLY A 244 16.83 -8.88 15.89
CA GLY A 244 18.19 -8.36 16.13
C GLY A 244 18.41 -6.90 15.69
N LYS A 245 17.40 -6.22 15.16
CA LYS A 245 17.47 -4.78 14.86
C LYS A 245 16.89 -3.95 15.99
N VAL A 246 17.39 -2.72 16.11
CA VAL A 246 16.89 -1.76 17.11
C VAL A 246 15.44 -1.40 16.76
N PHE A 247 14.56 -1.49 17.76
CA PHE A 247 13.17 -1.06 17.63
C PHE A 247 13.13 0.46 17.45
N PRO A 248 12.44 1.01 16.44
CA PRO A 248 12.41 2.45 16.23
C PRO A 248 11.83 3.20 17.43
N ASP A 249 12.38 4.36 17.74
CA ASP A 249 11.84 5.22 18.79
C ASP A 249 10.50 5.83 18.35
N PHE A 250 9.70 6.22 19.33
CA PHE A 250 8.39 6.82 19.12
C PHE A 250 8.15 7.97 20.12
N GLN A 251 7.23 8.85 19.77
CA GLN A 251 6.68 9.83 20.69
C GLN A 251 5.16 9.79 20.61
N VAL A 252 4.54 9.26 21.65
CA VAL A 252 3.10 9.00 21.76
C VAL A 252 2.60 9.37 23.14
N PHE A 253 1.29 9.41 23.35
CA PHE A 253 0.73 9.76 24.65
C PHE A 253 -0.43 8.83 25.04
N ASP A 254 -0.69 8.75 26.35
CA ASP A 254 -1.79 7.99 26.92
C ASP A 254 -3.11 8.81 27.00
N THR A 255 -4.14 8.20 27.56
CA THR A 255 -5.46 8.83 27.74
C THR A 255 -5.46 10.04 28.68
N LEU A 256 -4.41 10.20 29.50
CA LEU A 256 -4.25 11.35 30.41
C LEU A 256 -3.35 12.45 29.78
N GLY A 257 -2.78 12.18 28.58
CA GLY A 257 -1.89 13.10 27.89
C GLY A 257 -0.42 13.00 28.33
N LYS A 258 -0.07 11.99 29.13
CA LYS A 258 1.34 11.73 29.46
C LYS A 258 2.04 11.17 28.23
N THR A 259 3.15 11.80 27.85
CA THR A 259 4.00 11.38 26.71
C THR A 259 4.90 10.23 27.13
N TYR A 260 5.13 9.32 26.14
CA TYR A 260 6.00 8.16 26.27
C TYR A 260 6.91 8.07 25.04
N THR A 261 8.12 7.61 25.28
CA THR A 261 9.13 7.24 24.28
C THR A 261 9.63 5.82 24.56
N LEU A 262 10.43 5.24 23.69
CA LEU A 262 11.02 3.92 23.92
C LEU A 262 11.89 3.90 25.20
N ALA A 263 12.56 5.01 25.52
CA ALA A 263 13.40 5.14 26.69
C ALA A 263 12.68 4.94 28.02
N ASP A 264 11.38 5.21 28.09
CA ASP A 264 10.55 5.01 29.29
C ASP A 264 10.39 3.54 29.68
N PHE A 265 10.70 2.63 28.76
CA PHE A 265 10.55 1.19 28.92
C PHE A 265 11.88 0.44 29.00
N LYS A 266 12.99 1.13 29.12
CA LYS A 266 14.32 0.50 29.21
C LYS A 266 14.38 -0.54 30.32
N GLY A 267 14.98 -1.70 30.03
CA GLY A 267 15.10 -2.80 30.97
C GLY A 267 13.85 -3.69 31.05
N LYS A 268 12.84 -3.46 30.20
CA LYS A 268 11.62 -4.26 30.10
C LYS A 268 11.51 -4.95 28.75
N TYR A 269 10.94 -6.14 28.72
CA TYR A 269 10.40 -6.67 27.49
C TYR A 269 9.15 -5.91 27.10
N LEU A 270 8.94 -5.66 25.80
CA LEU A 270 7.73 -5.00 25.31
C LEU A 270 7.00 -5.96 24.36
N PHE A 271 5.70 -6.09 24.56
CA PHE A 271 4.79 -6.53 23.51
C PHE A 271 4.05 -5.30 22.99
N VAL A 272 4.33 -4.92 21.74
CA VAL A 272 3.73 -3.75 21.09
C VAL A 272 2.82 -4.23 19.97
N GLU A 273 1.53 -3.89 20.03
CA GLU A 273 0.55 -4.13 18.97
C GLU A 273 0.09 -2.79 18.37
N PHE A 274 0.09 -2.69 17.05
CA PHE A 274 -0.54 -1.60 16.33
C PHE A 274 -1.98 -1.95 16.00
N SER A 275 -2.92 -1.09 16.42
CA SER A 275 -4.36 -1.33 16.39
C SER A 275 -5.14 -0.05 16.04
N ALA A 276 -6.46 -0.15 15.89
CA ALA A 276 -7.35 1.01 15.78
C ALA A 276 -8.78 0.65 16.18
N SER A 277 -9.55 1.62 16.65
CA SER A 277 -10.94 1.43 17.05
C SER A 277 -11.87 0.96 15.92
N TRP A 278 -11.56 1.30 14.68
CA TRP A 278 -12.27 0.89 13.46
C TRP A 278 -11.77 -0.44 12.89
N CYS A 279 -10.70 -1.03 13.46
CA CYS A 279 -10.09 -2.26 12.96
C CYS A 279 -10.81 -3.50 13.51
N GLY A 280 -11.71 -4.08 12.72
CA GLY A 280 -12.44 -5.30 13.10
C GLY A 280 -11.55 -6.52 13.36
N TRP A 281 -10.38 -6.59 12.70
CA TRP A 281 -9.40 -7.66 12.88
C TRP A 281 -8.66 -7.51 14.22
N CYS A 282 -8.29 -6.30 14.59
CA CYS A 282 -7.62 -6.02 15.86
C CYS A 282 -8.50 -6.43 17.05
N LYS A 283 -9.82 -6.20 16.94
CA LYS A 283 -10.76 -6.61 17.99
C LYS A 283 -10.79 -8.12 18.24
N LYS A 284 -10.44 -8.92 17.25
CA LYS A 284 -10.33 -10.38 17.40
C LYS A 284 -9.06 -10.80 18.12
N GLU A 285 -8.01 -9.98 18.07
CA GLU A 285 -6.76 -10.22 18.81
C GLU A 285 -6.90 -9.88 20.30
N ILE A 286 -7.74 -8.90 20.66
CA ILE A 286 -7.91 -8.43 22.04
C ILE A 286 -8.14 -9.55 23.08
N PRO A 287 -9.01 -10.56 22.85
CA PRO A 287 -9.18 -11.65 23.81
C PRO A 287 -7.89 -12.46 24.04
N HIS A 288 -7.08 -12.64 23.03
CA HIS A 288 -5.80 -13.37 23.12
C HIS A 288 -4.74 -12.55 23.86
N ILE A 289 -4.65 -11.24 23.55
CA ILE A 289 -3.76 -10.31 24.26
C ILE A 289 -4.16 -10.18 25.71
N ARG A 290 -5.47 -10.06 26.00
CA ARG A 290 -5.98 -10.01 27.38
C ARG A 290 -5.59 -11.25 28.17
N LYS A 291 -5.76 -12.45 27.57
CA LYS A 291 -5.33 -13.71 28.21
C LYS A 291 -3.84 -13.71 28.52
N ALA A 292 -3.02 -13.25 27.58
CA ALA A 292 -1.57 -13.14 27.79
C ALA A 292 -1.25 -12.13 28.89
N TYR A 293 -1.86 -10.94 28.83
CA TYR A 293 -1.67 -9.88 29.82
C TYR A 293 -2.02 -10.36 31.25
N GLU A 294 -3.19 -10.96 31.46
CA GLU A 294 -3.62 -11.42 32.77
C GLU A 294 -2.68 -12.48 33.38
N GLN A 295 -2.04 -13.30 32.55
CA GLN A 295 -1.10 -14.31 33.01
C GLN A 295 0.33 -13.79 33.19
N LEU A 296 0.71 -12.71 32.52
CA LEU A 296 2.09 -12.25 32.45
C LEU A 296 2.31 -10.83 32.98
N LYS A 297 1.25 -10.11 33.42
CA LYS A 297 1.33 -8.71 33.89
C LYS A 297 2.28 -8.48 35.07
N ASP A 298 2.55 -9.52 35.85
CA ASP A 298 3.45 -9.45 37.02
C ASP A 298 4.91 -9.83 36.65
N ARG A 299 5.17 -10.16 35.39
CA ARG A 299 6.52 -10.38 34.85
C ARG A 299 7.15 -9.08 34.35
N ASN A 300 8.41 -9.17 33.96
CA ASN A 300 9.15 -8.02 33.38
C ASN A 300 8.73 -7.71 31.92
N ILE A 301 7.41 -7.76 31.60
CA ILE A 301 6.85 -7.52 30.28
C ILE A 301 5.84 -6.39 30.35
N VAL A 302 5.99 -5.38 29.46
CA VAL A 302 5.00 -4.31 29.30
C VAL A 302 4.20 -4.55 28.01
N PHE A 303 2.89 -4.58 28.15
CA PHE A 303 1.96 -4.67 27.02
C PHE A 303 1.56 -3.26 26.58
N ILE A 304 1.71 -2.97 25.30
CA ILE A 304 1.40 -1.67 24.69
C ILE A 304 0.55 -1.89 23.45
N THR A 305 -0.61 -1.19 23.38
CA THR A 305 -1.34 -1.06 22.11
C THR A 305 -1.16 0.35 21.57
N MET A 306 -0.57 0.47 20.38
CA MET A 306 -0.43 1.71 19.61
C MET A 306 -1.67 1.94 18.78
N MET A 307 -2.52 2.89 19.18
CA MET A 307 -3.81 3.16 18.53
C MET A 307 -3.63 4.16 17.38
N MET A 308 -3.95 3.71 16.16
CA MET A 308 -3.84 4.48 14.93
C MET A 308 -5.15 5.23 14.59
N ASP A 309 -5.76 5.79 15.61
CA ASP A 309 -6.98 6.60 15.52
C ASP A 309 -6.66 8.08 15.24
N THR A 310 -7.66 8.82 14.74
CA THR A 310 -7.60 10.29 14.59
C THR A 310 -8.50 11.01 15.59
N GLU A 311 -9.45 10.28 16.20
CA GLU A 311 -10.47 10.86 17.08
C GLU A 311 -10.32 10.31 18.50
N ARG A 312 -9.98 11.22 19.45
CA ARG A 312 -9.72 10.87 20.84
C ARG A 312 -10.90 10.19 21.52
N GLU A 313 -12.12 10.71 21.33
CA GLU A 313 -13.32 10.16 21.95
C GLU A 313 -13.64 8.77 21.44
N GLN A 314 -13.40 8.50 20.16
CA GLN A 314 -13.62 7.18 19.58
C GLN A 314 -12.62 6.17 20.15
N TRP A 315 -11.34 6.53 20.21
CA TRP A 315 -10.30 5.72 20.83
C TRP A 315 -10.65 5.36 22.30
N ILE A 316 -10.99 6.36 23.14
CA ILE A 316 -11.32 6.14 24.55
C ILE A 316 -12.57 5.27 24.70
N ARG A 317 -13.62 5.48 23.89
CA ARG A 317 -14.82 4.64 23.89
C ARG A 317 -14.51 3.19 23.54
N ASP A 318 -13.65 2.97 22.55
CA ASP A 318 -13.27 1.62 22.11
C ASP A 318 -12.48 0.90 23.20
N MET A 319 -11.48 1.54 23.78
CA MET A 319 -10.72 0.99 24.91
C MET A 319 -11.62 0.53 26.06
N LYS A 320 -12.62 1.35 26.43
CA LYS A 320 -13.57 1.02 27.52
C LYS A 320 -14.48 -0.14 27.13
N ARG A 321 -14.99 -0.15 25.90
CA ARG A 321 -15.86 -1.20 25.39
C ARG A 321 -15.15 -2.55 25.30
N GLU A 322 -13.91 -2.54 24.86
CA GLU A 322 -13.09 -3.74 24.73
C GLU A 322 -12.34 -4.09 26.03
N GLU A 323 -12.59 -3.38 27.12
CA GLU A 323 -12.00 -3.63 28.45
C GLU A 323 -10.47 -3.80 28.40
N ILE A 324 -9.77 -2.91 27.70
CA ILE A 324 -8.31 -2.96 27.57
C ILE A 324 -7.68 -2.51 28.87
N GLY A 325 -7.07 -3.43 29.62
CA GLY A 325 -6.49 -3.21 30.95
C GLY A 325 -4.98 -2.90 30.95
N TRP A 326 -4.35 -2.81 29.79
CA TRP A 326 -2.93 -2.48 29.61
C TRP A 326 -2.73 -1.11 28.96
N LEU A 327 -1.46 -0.72 28.73
CA LEU A 327 -1.13 0.61 28.24
C LEU A 327 -1.55 0.80 26.78
N CYS A 328 -2.39 1.81 26.55
CA CYS A 328 -2.80 2.24 25.21
C CYS A 328 -2.26 3.62 24.91
N LEU A 329 -1.54 3.75 23.81
CA LEU A 329 -0.83 4.95 23.38
C LEU A 329 -1.25 5.35 21.97
N THR A 330 -1.12 6.63 21.62
CA THR A 330 -1.45 7.15 20.28
C THR A 330 -0.70 8.44 20.00
N ASP A 331 -0.59 8.80 18.71
CA ASP A 331 -0.24 10.14 18.27
C ASP A 331 -1.44 10.91 17.66
N LEU A 332 -2.62 10.27 17.58
CA LEU A 332 -3.86 10.75 16.96
C LEU A 332 -3.73 11.26 15.51
N LYS A 333 -2.73 10.76 14.77
CA LYS A 333 -2.52 11.15 13.36
C LYS A 333 -3.08 10.11 12.38
N GLY A 334 -3.40 8.91 12.86
CA GLY A 334 -3.98 7.81 12.07
C GLY A 334 -3.05 7.26 10.99
N MET A 335 -3.52 6.23 10.30
CA MET A 335 -2.74 5.51 9.27
C MET A 335 -2.24 6.36 8.10
N LYS A 336 -2.82 7.54 7.87
CA LYS A 336 -2.44 8.38 6.71
C LYS A 336 -1.35 9.40 7.02
N LYS A 337 -1.22 9.82 8.27
CA LYS A 337 -0.37 10.97 8.65
C LYS A 337 0.59 10.68 9.79
N SER A 338 0.45 9.53 10.44
CA SER A 338 1.34 9.16 11.55
C SER A 338 2.71 8.77 11.01
N PRO A 339 3.81 9.32 11.55
CA PRO A 339 5.16 8.88 11.24
C PRO A 339 5.43 7.43 11.66
N LEU A 340 4.61 6.87 12.55
CA LEU A 340 4.69 5.47 12.97
C LEU A 340 4.44 4.52 11.79
N VAL A 341 3.65 4.92 10.80
CA VAL A 341 3.35 4.08 9.62
C VAL A 341 4.63 3.77 8.85
N ASP A 342 5.43 4.79 8.59
CA ASP A 342 6.70 4.63 7.86
C ASP A 342 7.77 3.99 8.76
N ALA A 343 7.88 4.44 10.02
CA ALA A 343 8.87 3.93 10.97
C ALA A 343 8.73 2.43 11.24
N TYR A 344 7.50 1.93 11.30
CA TYR A 344 7.20 0.52 11.56
C TYR A 344 6.74 -0.24 10.31
N ASN A 345 6.84 0.37 9.14
CA ASN A 345 6.48 -0.22 7.85
C ASN A 345 5.08 -0.88 7.88
N LEU A 346 4.09 -0.17 8.45
CA LEU A 346 2.73 -0.68 8.65
C LEU A 346 1.98 -0.71 7.31
N ARG A 347 1.70 -1.89 6.79
CA ARG A 347 0.85 -2.08 5.61
C ARG A 347 -0.63 -2.27 5.93
N GLY A 348 -0.92 -2.61 7.17
CA GLY A 348 -2.27 -2.86 7.67
C GLY A 348 -2.24 -3.10 9.17
N LEU A 349 -3.43 -3.31 9.75
CA LEU A 349 -3.61 -3.61 11.16
C LEU A 349 -4.38 -4.93 11.31
N PRO A 350 -4.09 -5.71 12.36
CA PRO A 350 -3.05 -5.48 13.38
C PRO A 350 -1.64 -5.80 12.89
N ASP A 351 -0.60 -5.25 13.54
CA ASP A 351 0.80 -5.64 13.44
C ASP A 351 1.39 -5.69 14.86
N SER A 352 2.37 -6.54 15.13
CA SER A 352 2.91 -6.66 16.48
C SER A 352 4.40 -6.95 16.51
N PHE A 353 5.06 -6.46 17.57
CA PHE A 353 6.48 -6.64 17.84
C PHE A 353 6.70 -7.09 19.28
N VAL A 354 7.73 -7.91 19.48
CA VAL A 354 8.30 -8.17 20.79
C VAL A 354 9.71 -7.59 20.82
N VAL A 355 10.01 -6.81 21.86
CA VAL A 355 11.26 -6.07 22.02
C VAL A 355 11.91 -6.52 23.33
N ASP A 356 13.22 -6.73 23.32
CA ASP A 356 13.98 -7.09 24.50
C ASP A 356 14.29 -5.88 25.42
N PRO A 357 14.83 -6.09 26.62
CA PRO A 357 15.17 -5.01 27.56
C PRO A 357 16.21 -4.01 27.04
N GLU A 358 17.01 -4.38 26.06
CA GLU A 358 18.02 -3.56 25.41
C GLU A 358 17.45 -2.72 24.27
N GLY A 359 16.20 -2.98 23.83
CA GLY A 359 15.49 -2.27 22.78
C GLY A 359 15.63 -2.90 21.39
N TYR A 360 16.02 -4.18 21.31
CA TYR A 360 16.09 -4.89 20.03
C TYR A 360 14.82 -5.71 19.78
N ILE A 361 14.40 -5.76 18.53
CA ILE A 361 13.30 -6.60 18.08
C ILE A 361 13.71 -8.06 18.20
N ILE A 362 12.94 -8.87 18.90
CA ILE A 362 13.17 -10.34 19.00
C ILE A 362 12.10 -11.14 18.25
N ARG A 363 10.92 -10.58 18.03
CA ARG A 363 9.85 -11.21 17.25
C ARG A 363 8.93 -10.16 16.63
N ARG A 364 8.36 -10.48 15.48
CA ARG A 364 7.31 -9.71 14.83
C ARG A 364 6.15 -10.61 14.45
N ASP A 365 4.95 -10.02 14.32
CA ASP A 365 3.74 -10.64 13.78
C ASP A 365 3.23 -11.85 14.58
N LEU A 366 3.22 -11.73 15.92
CA LEU A 366 2.52 -12.69 16.79
C LEU A 366 1.01 -12.46 16.69
N ARG A 367 0.24 -13.58 16.64
CA ARG A 367 -1.22 -13.53 16.53
C ARG A 367 -1.87 -14.62 17.38
N GLY A 368 -3.09 -14.33 17.86
CA GLY A 368 -3.89 -15.31 18.55
C GLY A 368 -3.20 -15.91 19.77
N GLY A 369 -3.25 -17.25 19.90
CA GLY A 369 -2.63 -17.98 21.02
C GLY A 369 -1.11 -17.86 21.08
N GLU A 370 -0.46 -17.61 19.95
CA GLU A 370 1.01 -17.47 19.90
C GLU A 370 1.55 -16.32 20.77
N VAL A 371 0.71 -15.29 21.02
CA VAL A 371 1.09 -14.18 21.91
C VAL A 371 1.42 -14.70 23.32
N LEU A 372 0.52 -15.50 23.89
CA LEU A 372 0.76 -16.10 25.20
C LEU A 372 1.90 -17.11 25.16
N ASP A 373 1.89 -18.00 24.17
CA ASP A 373 2.87 -19.09 24.08
C ASP A 373 4.30 -18.52 24.01
N TYR A 374 4.55 -17.60 23.07
CA TYR A 374 5.87 -16.99 22.91
C TYR A 374 6.29 -16.13 24.12
N LEU A 375 5.40 -15.26 24.63
CA LEU A 375 5.72 -14.39 25.74
C LEU A 375 5.90 -15.16 27.07
N SER A 376 5.35 -16.36 27.19
CA SER A 376 5.56 -17.23 28.34
C SER A 376 6.99 -17.76 28.43
N GLU A 377 7.67 -17.88 27.30
CA GLU A 377 9.07 -18.32 27.21
C GLU A 377 10.04 -17.14 27.40
N VAL A 378 9.58 -15.91 27.12
CA VAL A 378 10.37 -14.68 27.23
C VAL A 378 10.32 -14.15 28.68
N GLY A 379 11.46 -13.65 29.20
CA GLY A 379 11.52 -13.01 30.52
C GLY A 379 11.40 -13.99 31.70
N THR A 380 11.81 -15.24 31.50
CA THR A 380 11.93 -16.23 32.59
C THR A 380 13.30 -16.25 33.25
N GLU A 381 14.22 -15.38 32.79
CA GLU A 381 15.56 -15.20 33.38
C GLU A 381 15.62 -14.04 34.36
#